data_7532dbdcd8a05728a25c29f5681e4c70
#
_entry.id   7532dbdcd8a05728a25c29f5681e4c70
#
_cell.length_a   1.000
_cell.length_b   1.000
_cell.length_c   1.000
_cell.angle_alpha   90.00
_cell.angle_beta   90.00
_cell.angle_gamma   90.00
#
_symmetry.space_group_name_H-M   'P 1'
#
loop_
_entity.id
_entity.type
_entity.pdbx_description
1 polymer ?
#
loop_
_entity_poly.entity_id
_entity_poly.type
_entity_poly.pdbx_seq_one_letter_code
_entity_poly.pdbx_strand_id
1 'polypeptide(L)'
;MKRLFLAGLVLAASNAFAQSAAPSIPKPSCEKPKLPGEMMRSDPSVTKRYNQDVEAWQKCMKGYIDERQAVMKANEEAANSAIKDYNDTIKALNEAAKAK
;
A
#
# COMPACT_ATOMS: atom_id res chain seq x y z
N MET A 1 -13.57 -4.61 56.63
CA MET A 1 -14.03 -5.17 55.38
C MET A 1 -13.67 -4.30 54.22
N LYS A 2 -12.68 -4.71 53.55
CA LYS A 2 -12.22 -3.98 52.37
C LYS A 2 -12.77 -4.63 51.15
N ARG A 3 -13.57 -3.93 50.45
CA ARG A 3 -14.04 -4.39 49.20
C ARG A 3 -13.23 -3.74 48.12
N LEU A 4 -12.38 -4.52 47.59
CA LEU A 4 -11.64 -4.10 46.42
C LEU A 4 -12.53 -4.29 45.19
N PHE A 5 -13.11 -3.22 44.81
CA PHE A 5 -13.72 -3.18 43.50
C PHE A 5 -12.62 -2.90 42.51
N LEU A 6 -12.02 -3.94 42.10
CA LEU A 6 -11.31 -3.92 40.84
C LEU A 6 -12.39 -3.97 39.77
N ALA A 7 -12.98 -2.84 39.56
CA ALA A 7 -13.77 -2.66 38.38
C ALA A 7 -12.82 -2.79 37.21
N GLY A 8 -13.02 -3.85 36.49
CA GLY A 8 -12.23 -4.16 35.34
C GLY A 8 -12.22 -3.03 34.34
N LEU A 9 -11.12 -2.38 34.33
CA LEU A 9 -10.80 -1.51 33.22
C LEU A 9 -10.24 -2.39 32.13
N VAL A 10 -11.13 -3.13 31.54
CA VAL A 10 -10.74 -3.95 30.43
C VAL A 10 -11.43 -3.41 29.22
N LEU A 11 -10.65 -3.15 28.21
CA LEU A 11 -11.13 -3.20 26.84
C LEU A 11 -11.50 -1.90 26.20
N ALA A 12 -10.52 -1.02 26.13
CA ALA A 12 -10.58 -0.05 25.07
C ALA A 12 -9.55 -0.33 23.95
N ALA A 13 -8.72 -1.35 24.15
CA ALA A 13 -7.60 -1.55 23.24
C ALA A 13 -7.90 -2.40 22.02
N SER A 14 -8.96 -3.21 22.08
CA SER A 14 -9.24 -4.14 20.98
C SER A 14 -9.93 -3.52 19.78
N ASN A 15 -10.52 -2.35 19.96
CA ASN A 15 -11.23 -1.70 18.84
C ASN A 15 -10.34 -0.85 17.96
N ALA A 16 -9.14 -0.53 18.41
CA ALA A 16 -8.24 0.31 17.64
C ALA A 16 -7.77 -0.36 16.35
N PHE A 17 -7.59 -1.67 16.38
CA PHE A 17 -7.18 -2.39 15.18
C PHE A 17 -8.32 -2.61 14.18
N ALA A 18 -9.53 -2.78 14.68
CA ALA A 18 -10.69 -2.97 13.82
C ALA A 18 -11.08 -1.69 13.07
N GLN A 19 -10.69 -0.53 13.60
CA GLN A 19 -11.03 0.75 13.01
C GLN A 19 -9.92 1.35 12.16
N SER A 20 -8.74 0.77 12.17
CA SER A 20 -7.68 1.24 11.29
C SER A 20 -7.98 0.78 9.88
N ALA A 21 -8.58 1.66 9.12
CA ALA A 21 -8.77 1.44 7.71
C ALA A 21 -7.41 1.28 7.02
N ALA A 22 -7.37 0.47 5.99
CA ALA A 22 -6.21 0.42 5.14
C ALA A 22 -5.86 1.84 4.68
N PRO A 23 -4.58 2.23 4.66
CA PRO A 23 -4.22 3.54 4.17
C PRO A 23 -4.73 3.72 2.75
N SER A 24 -5.37 4.85 2.51
CA SER A 24 -5.85 5.12 1.17
C SER A 24 -4.68 5.29 0.22
N ILE A 25 -4.74 4.59 -0.88
CA ILE A 25 -3.71 4.65 -1.91
C ILE A 25 -4.08 5.81 -2.84
N PRO A 26 -3.22 6.80 -3.00
CA PRO A 26 -3.52 7.89 -3.90
C PRO A 26 -3.59 7.40 -5.33
N LYS A 27 -4.54 7.94 -6.07
CA LYS A 27 -4.64 7.68 -7.49
C LYS A 27 -3.54 8.45 -8.21
N PRO A 28 -3.12 7.99 -9.41
CA PRO A 28 -2.16 8.77 -10.16
C PRO A 28 -2.72 10.15 -10.51
N SER A 29 -1.90 11.16 -10.31
CA SER A 29 -2.27 12.55 -10.62
C SER A 29 -1.87 12.94 -12.04
N CYS A 30 -1.64 11.97 -12.90
CA CYS A 30 -1.22 12.18 -14.27
C CYS A 30 -2.39 12.65 -15.13
N GLU A 31 -2.18 13.70 -15.88
CA GLU A 31 -3.20 14.27 -16.74
C GLU A 31 -3.26 13.47 -18.05
N LYS A 32 -4.43 12.91 -18.34
CA LYS A 32 -4.64 12.17 -19.58
C LYS A 32 -4.65 13.13 -20.76
N PRO A 33 -3.89 12.82 -21.82
CA PRO A 33 -3.97 13.63 -23.03
C PRO A 33 -5.32 13.49 -23.68
N LYS A 34 -5.80 14.60 -24.23
CA LYS A 34 -7.06 14.62 -24.97
C LYS A 34 -6.78 14.50 -26.46
N LEU A 35 -7.39 13.51 -27.08
CA LEU A 35 -7.27 13.35 -28.53
C LEU A 35 -7.84 14.61 -29.23
N PRO A 36 -7.08 15.24 -30.13
CA PRO A 36 -7.60 16.36 -30.89
C PRO A 36 -8.81 15.98 -31.75
N GLY A 37 -9.70 16.93 -31.98
CA GLY A 37 -10.84 16.72 -32.87
C GLY A 37 -10.38 16.39 -34.30
N GLU A 38 -11.25 15.75 -35.06
CA GLU A 38 -10.90 15.28 -36.41
C GLU A 38 -10.34 16.39 -37.32
N MET A 39 -10.93 17.58 -37.24
CA MET A 39 -10.48 18.69 -38.08
C MET A 39 -9.08 19.21 -37.70
N MET A 40 -8.68 18.99 -36.46
CA MET A 40 -7.37 19.46 -35.97
C MET A 40 -6.28 18.41 -36.11
N ARG A 41 -6.64 17.15 -36.38
CA ARG A 41 -5.67 16.05 -36.48
C ARG A 41 -4.72 16.18 -37.66
N SER A 42 -5.12 16.92 -38.70
CA SER A 42 -4.28 17.15 -39.85
C SER A 42 -3.26 18.27 -39.66
N ASP A 43 -3.35 19.02 -38.57
CA ASP A 43 -2.40 20.09 -38.26
C ASP A 43 -1.16 19.48 -37.60
N PRO A 44 0.04 19.62 -38.21
CA PRO A 44 1.26 19.04 -37.64
C PRO A 44 1.60 19.57 -36.25
N SER A 45 1.30 20.84 -35.97
CA SER A 45 1.60 21.42 -34.65
C SER A 45 0.71 20.82 -33.54
N VAL A 46 -0.55 20.57 -33.86
CA VAL A 46 -1.49 19.96 -32.95
C VAL A 46 -1.08 18.49 -32.66
N THR A 47 -0.70 17.76 -33.70
CA THR A 47 -0.23 16.39 -33.58
C THR A 47 1.04 16.31 -32.74
N LYS A 48 1.98 17.20 -32.97
CA LYS A 48 3.22 17.26 -32.19
C LYS A 48 2.94 17.48 -30.71
N ARG A 49 2.07 18.42 -30.40
CA ARG A 49 1.71 18.72 -29.02
C ARG A 49 1.02 17.53 -28.37
N TYR A 50 0.11 16.90 -29.07
CA TYR A 50 -0.57 15.71 -28.55
C TYR A 50 0.43 14.60 -28.24
N ASN A 51 1.38 14.35 -29.13
CA ASN A 51 2.41 13.34 -28.90
C ASN A 51 3.28 13.68 -27.70
N GLN A 52 3.60 14.94 -27.48
CA GLN A 52 4.33 15.38 -26.29
C GLN A 52 3.51 15.14 -25.02
N ASP A 53 2.22 15.43 -25.07
CA ASP A 53 1.33 15.20 -23.93
C ASP A 53 1.20 13.72 -23.62
N VAL A 54 1.14 12.87 -24.64
CA VAL A 54 1.13 11.41 -24.48
C VAL A 54 2.41 10.93 -23.81
N GLU A 55 3.56 11.40 -24.26
CA GLU A 55 4.84 11.02 -23.66
C GLU A 55 4.93 11.45 -22.19
N ALA A 56 4.49 12.66 -21.89
CA ALA A 56 4.48 13.17 -20.52
C ALA A 56 3.56 12.32 -19.63
N TRP A 57 2.39 11.96 -20.13
CA TRP A 57 1.45 11.11 -19.41
C TRP A 57 2.04 9.71 -19.19
N GLN A 58 2.67 9.12 -20.20
CA GLN A 58 3.30 7.81 -20.09
C GLN A 58 4.41 7.81 -19.03
N LYS A 59 5.25 8.83 -19.00
CA LYS A 59 6.30 8.95 -17.99
C LYS A 59 5.72 9.07 -16.59
N CYS A 60 4.70 9.90 -16.45
CA CYS A 60 4.04 10.08 -15.17
C CYS A 60 3.42 8.78 -14.67
N MET A 61 2.69 8.09 -15.54
CA MET A 61 2.06 6.82 -15.19
C MET A 61 3.09 5.74 -14.85
N LYS A 62 4.16 5.68 -15.63
CA LYS A 62 5.24 4.73 -15.36
C LYS A 62 5.88 4.97 -14.00
N GLY A 63 6.15 6.22 -13.65
CA GLY A 63 6.67 6.57 -12.33
C GLY A 63 5.73 6.15 -11.21
N TYR A 64 4.45 6.38 -11.39
CA TYR A 64 3.45 5.95 -10.40
C TYR A 64 3.42 4.43 -10.26
N ILE A 65 3.42 3.71 -11.38
CA ILE A 65 3.41 2.25 -11.37
C ILE A 65 4.67 1.71 -10.69
N ASP A 66 5.83 2.24 -11.03
CA ASP A 66 7.11 1.80 -10.44
C ASP A 66 7.12 2.02 -8.93
N GLU A 67 6.59 3.14 -8.47
CA GLU A 67 6.48 3.43 -7.04
C GLU A 67 5.55 2.44 -6.34
N ARG A 68 4.39 2.16 -6.94
CA ARG A 68 3.45 1.19 -6.37
C ARG A 68 4.02 -0.21 -6.31
N GLN A 69 4.76 -0.60 -7.34
CA GLN A 69 5.42 -1.91 -7.36
C GLN A 69 6.51 -2.01 -6.29
N ALA A 70 7.26 -0.93 -6.07
CA ALA A 70 8.27 -0.91 -5.01
C ALA A 70 7.65 -1.06 -3.63
N VAL A 71 6.54 -0.37 -3.38
CA VAL A 71 5.80 -0.50 -2.11
C VAL A 71 5.27 -1.91 -1.93
N MET A 72 4.72 -2.49 -2.99
CA MET A 72 4.20 -3.86 -2.95
C MET A 72 5.30 -4.87 -2.61
N LYS A 73 6.45 -4.73 -3.24
CA LYS A 73 7.61 -5.59 -2.97
C LYS A 73 8.10 -5.44 -1.52
N ALA A 74 8.19 -4.22 -1.03
CA ALA A 74 8.60 -3.97 0.34
C ALA A 74 7.63 -4.59 1.35
N ASN A 75 6.33 -4.50 1.08
CA ASN A 75 5.31 -5.12 1.92
C ASN A 75 5.41 -6.65 1.90
N GLU A 76 5.66 -7.22 0.73
CA GLU A 76 5.84 -8.67 0.58
C GLU A 76 7.05 -9.15 1.36
N GLU A 77 8.17 -8.45 1.26
CA GLU A 77 9.38 -8.79 2.01
C GLU A 77 9.17 -8.70 3.52
N ALA A 78 8.47 -7.66 3.96
CA ALA A 78 8.14 -7.50 5.38
C ALA A 78 7.24 -8.63 5.88
N ALA A 79 6.24 -9.01 5.09
CA ALA A 79 5.34 -10.11 5.44
C ALA A 79 6.10 -11.43 5.53
N ASN A 80 6.96 -11.70 4.55
CA ASN A 80 7.75 -12.93 4.54
C ASN A 80 8.71 -12.99 5.72
N SER A 81 9.32 -11.88 6.07
CA SER A 81 10.20 -11.79 7.23
C SER A 81 9.45 -12.05 8.53
N ALA A 82 8.27 -11.47 8.66
CA ALA A 82 7.43 -11.67 9.85
C ALA A 82 6.96 -13.13 9.96
N ILE A 83 6.59 -13.76 8.84
CA ILE A 83 6.18 -15.15 8.81
C ILE A 83 7.34 -16.06 9.26
N LYS A 84 8.53 -15.81 8.74
CA LYS A 84 9.70 -16.57 9.15
C LYS A 84 9.98 -16.42 10.64
N ASP A 85 9.94 -15.21 11.14
CA ASP A 85 10.16 -14.94 12.56
C ASP A 85 9.11 -15.64 13.42
N TYR A 86 7.85 -15.58 13.00
CA TYR A 86 6.77 -16.26 13.68
C TYR A 86 7.02 -17.78 13.73
N ASN A 87 7.35 -18.38 12.61
CA ASN A 87 7.58 -19.82 12.53
C ASN A 87 8.78 -20.25 13.36
N ASP A 88 9.87 -19.51 13.30
CA ASP A 88 11.07 -19.81 14.07
C ASP A 88 10.82 -19.69 15.57
N THR A 89 10.05 -18.71 15.98
CA THR A 89 9.71 -18.48 17.38
C THR A 89 8.81 -19.61 17.90
N ILE A 90 7.80 -19.99 17.14
CA ILE A 90 6.91 -21.10 17.54
C ILE A 90 7.70 -22.40 17.67
N LYS A 91 8.62 -22.66 16.75
CA LYS A 91 9.47 -23.84 16.82
C LYS A 91 10.33 -23.81 18.08
N ALA A 92 10.96 -22.67 18.38
CA ALA A 92 11.79 -22.55 19.58
C ALA A 92 10.99 -22.73 20.86
N LEU A 93 9.76 -22.20 20.92
CA LEU A 93 8.90 -22.35 22.08
C LEU A 93 8.47 -23.81 22.25
N ASN A 94 8.17 -24.52 21.18
CA ASN A 94 7.79 -25.92 21.23
C ASN A 94 8.95 -26.80 21.70
N GLU A 95 10.16 -26.51 21.24
CA GLU A 95 11.34 -27.25 21.67
C GLU A 95 11.64 -26.99 23.13
N ALA A 96 11.52 -25.75 23.58
CA ALA A 96 11.70 -25.42 24.99
C ALA A 96 10.67 -26.12 25.88
N ALA A 97 9.44 -26.24 25.43
CA ALA A 97 8.40 -26.98 26.15
C ALA A 97 8.71 -28.48 26.28
N LYS A 98 9.33 -29.07 25.26
CA LYS A 98 9.71 -30.47 25.28
C LYS A 98 10.88 -30.76 26.21
N ALA A 99 11.72 -29.77 26.47
CA ALA A 99 12.91 -29.94 27.30
C ALA A 99 12.62 -30.04 28.78
N LYS A 100 11.38 -29.83 29.22
CA LYS A 100 11.00 -29.93 30.63
C LYS A 100 10.64 -31.34 31.06
#